data_0e41877643e3cf10fcb571c2bf05012e
#
_entry.id   0e41877643e3cf10fcb571c2bf05012e
#
_cell.length_a   1.000
_cell.length_b   1.000
_cell.length_c   1.000
_cell.angle_alpha   90.00
_cell.angle_beta   90.00
_cell.angle_gamma   90.00
#
_symmetry.space_group_name_H-M   'P 1'
#
loop_
_entity.id
_entity.type
_entity.pdbx_description
1 polymer ?
#
loop_
_entity_poly.entity_id
_entity_poly.type
_entity_poly.pdbx_seq_one_letter_code
_entity_poly.pdbx_strand_id
1 'polypeptide(L)'
;MCGIIGFVGKEPAAPILLEGLERMEYRGYDSAGVAVRSETAGLQIRKTKGRLKVLSDLIHGGADLEGELGIGHTRWATHGEPNDINAHPHVSENGRIAIVHNGIIENYLELKEHLMRQGVRFTSDTDTEVVAQLLEFHYNECHNMLEAVGRCLRRIEGSYALGIICADYPNALIAARKDSPLIIGYGQSGNFIASDVTAIIKHTRDVVYMDDGEIAVLTADSVDVFDDEMLPVEKTHSVIDWDVSAAEKGGYAHFMAKEIMEQPEAVRKTISPRIRDGRVVLDDLSLTADYVRGLSRIFIIACGSSYHVGVVSKYSWEKLLRRPVEVMLASEFRYCDPLVDEKTLVIVISQSGETLDTMAAMREARRRGGRTLAIVNVVGSSIAREADDVLYTWAGPEIAVATTKAYTTQLVLMDLVGLYLADLLGTVEQGEYGAILSEMQLLPEKMQGFLAHTEDIQYFASRYFNHDSIFFIGRNLDYAMGLEGSLKLKEISYIHSEAYASGELKHGTISLIELGTLVVALGTYAPLFDKAMSNVVEVKARGAEVLALTTEPFRERMEKTADATISVPETHPMLQPSLSVVPLQLFAYYVALQRGCDIDKPRNLAKSVTVE
;
A
#
# COMPACT_ATOMS: atom_id res chain seq x y z
N MET A 1 -8.03 5.17 -2.08
CA MET A 1 -7.65 6.20 -1.09
C MET A 1 -7.53 7.53 -1.79
N CYS A 2 -7.84 8.64 -1.10
CA CYS A 2 -7.85 9.98 -1.66
C CYS A 2 -6.47 10.65 -1.57
N GLY A 3 -6.21 11.66 -2.42
CA GLY A 3 -5.04 12.51 -2.35
C GLY A 3 -5.40 13.91 -1.87
N ILE A 4 -4.71 14.40 -0.84
CA ILE A 4 -4.82 15.79 -0.36
C ILE A 4 -3.54 16.54 -0.69
N ILE A 5 -3.70 17.76 -1.18
CA ILE A 5 -2.66 18.79 -1.23
C ILE A 5 -3.25 20.13 -0.79
N GLY A 6 -2.48 20.92 -0.07
CA GLY A 6 -2.76 22.33 0.20
C GLY A 6 -1.50 23.15 0.06
N PHE A 7 -1.65 24.39 -0.33
CA PHE A 7 -0.56 25.35 -0.50
C PHE A 7 -0.97 26.73 0.03
N VAL A 8 -0.05 27.37 0.72
CA VAL A 8 -0.13 28.78 1.08
C VAL A 8 1.24 29.42 0.87
N GLY A 9 1.32 30.42 0.01
CA GLY A 9 2.63 30.96 -0.37
C GLY A 9 2.58 32.28 -1.12
N LYS A 10 3.53 32.45 -2.04
CA LYS A 10 3.75 33.66 -2.84
C LYS A 10 3.59 33.40 -4.36
N GLU A 11 3.12 32.22 -4.70
CA GLU A 11 2.91 31.78 -6.08
C GLU A 11 1.44 31.38 -6.30
N PRO A 12 0.93 31.37 -7.54
CA PRO A 12 -0.42 30.92 -7.84
C PRO A 12 -0.65 29.49 -7.35
N ALA A 13 -1.65 29.30 -6.48
CA ALA A 13 -1.91 28.00 -5.86
C ALA A 13 -2.43 26.93 -6.84
N ALA A 14 -3.30 27.29 -7.79
CA ALA A 14 -3.98 26.32 -8.64
C ALA A 14 -3.04 25.43 -9.47
N PRO A 15 -2.00 25.92 -10.15
CA PRO A 15 -1.03 25.06 -10.87
C PRO A 15 -0.26 24.12 -9.93
N ILE A 16 0.12 24.59 -8.73
CA ILE A 16 0.83 23.79 -7.73
C ILE A 16 -0.07 22.65 -7.23
N LEU A 17 -1.34 22.94 -6.94
CA LEU A 17 -2.32 21.95 -6.53
C LEU A 17 -2.53 20.89 -7.61
N LEU A 18 -2.69 21.29 -8.88
CA LEU A 18 -2.86 20.35 -9.99
C LEU A 18 -1.64 19.46 -10.16
N GLU A 19 -0.42 20.01 -10.11
CA GLU A 19 0.81 19.21 -10.20
C GLU A 19 0.92 18.17 -9.07
N GLY A 20 0.64 18.56 -7.83
CA GLY A 20 0.67 17.65 -6.69
C GLY A 20 -0.41 16.57 -6.77
N LEU A 21 -1.63 16.93 -7.21
CA LEU A 21 -2.71 15.96 -7.42
C LEU A 21 -2.38 14.97 -8.53
N GLU A 22 -1.72 15.39 -9.62
CA GLU A 22 -1.28 14.51 -10.70
C GLU A 22 -0.36 13.41 -10.19
N ARG A 23 0.56 13.77 -9.31
CA ARG A 23 1.49 12.82 -8.67
C ARG A 23 0.83 11.87 -7.68
N MET A 24 -0.37 12.22 -7.18
CA MET A 24 -1.17 11.40 -6.27
C MET A 24 -2.37 10.73 -6.92
N GLU A 25 -2.58 10.88 -8.23
CA GLU A 25 -3.76 10.31 -8.91
C GLU A 25 -3.86 8.78 -8.78
N TYR A 26 -2.75 8.08 -8.53
CA TYR A 26 -2.74 6.66 -8.22
C TYR A 26 -3.47 6.30 -6.90
N ARG A 27 -3.72 7.29 -6.04
CA ARG A 27 -4.47 7.12 -4.78
C ARG A 27 -5.98 7.23 -4.97
N GLY A 28 -6.45 8.05 -5.92
CA GLY A 28 -7.87 8.24 -6.19
C GLY A 28 -8.09 8.95 -7.51
N TYR A 29 -9.10 8.54 -8.27
CA TYR A 29 -9.35 9.03 -9.64
C TYR A 29 -10.83 9.07 -10.01
N ASP A 30 -11.74 8.89 -9.04
CA ASP A 30 -13.20 8.90 -9.27
C ASP A 30 -13.74 10.30 -9.48
N SER A 31 -13.15 11.27 -8.80
CA SER A 31 -13.40 12.69 -8.97
C SER A 31 -12.22 13.51 -8.47
N ALA A 32 -12.12 14.76 -8.91
CA ALA A 32 -11.08 15.70 -8.50
C ALA A 32 -11.67 17.09 -8.30
N GLY A 33 -11.02 17.90 -7.46
CA GLY A 33 -11.41 19.28 -7.29
C GLY A 33 -10.39 20.10 -6.51
N VAL A 34 -10.50 21.41 -6.66
CA VAL A 34 -9.69 22.41 -5.98
C VAL A 34 -10.56 23.55 -5.45
N ALA A 35 -10.13 24.12 -4.35
CA ALA A 35 -10.62 25.39 -3.84
C ALA A 35 -9.46 26.35 -3.70
N VAL A 36 -9.57 27.55 -4.27
CA VAL A 36 -8.56 28.60 -4.21
C VAL A 36 -9.18 29.87 -3.63
N ARG A 37 -8.50 30.48 -2.70
CA ARG A 37 -8.95 31.74 -2.10
C ARG A 37 -8.41 32.91 -2.91
N SER A 38 -9.32 33.69 -3.48
CA SER A 38 -9.02 34.94 -4.18
C SER A 38 -9.31 36.15 -3.29
N GLU A 39 -8.51 37.21 -3.43
CA GLU A 39 -8.78 38.47 -2.73
C GLU A 39 -10.06 39.14 -3.20
N THR A 40 -10.39 39.00 -4.47
CA THR A 40 -11.50 39.67 -5.12
C THR A 40 -12.76 38.84 -5.21
N ALA A 41 -12.62 37.50 -5.40
CA ALA A 41 -13.73 36.59 -5.66
C ALA A 41 -14.07 35.65 -4.48
N GLY A 42 -13.39 35.77 -3.33
CA GLY A 42 -13.57 34.86 -2.19
C GLY A 42 -13.08 33.46 -2.48
N LEU A 43 -13.82 32.42 -2.03
CA LEU A 43 -13.48 31.03 -2.31
C LEU A 43 -13.99 30.62 -3.70
N GLN A 44 -13.08 30.25 -4.57
CA GLN A 44 -13.35 29.73 -5.92
C GLN A 44 -13.21 28.22 -5.92
N ILE A 45 -14.31 27.50 -6.10
CA ILE A 45 -14.34 26.03 -6.08
C ILE A 45 -14.56 25.50 -7.50
N ARG A 46 -13.74 24.55 -7.92
CA ARG A 46 -13.94 23.76 -9.15
C ARG A 46 -13.74 22.30 -8.86
N LYS A 47 -14.71 21.49 -9.22
CA LYS A 47 -14.69 20.05 -8.98
C LYS A 47 -15.48 19.30 -10.02
N THR A 48 -15.08 18.08 -10.34
CA THR A 48 -15.71 17.28 -11.38
C THR A 48 -15.52 15.80 -11.15
N LYS A 49 -16.45 15.01 -11.62
CA LYS A 49 -16.33 13.55 -11.75
C LYS A 49 -15.26 13.20 -12.76
N GLY A 50 -14.52 12.12 -12.50
CA GLY A 50 -13.51 11.55 -13.39
C GLY A 50 -12.09 11.95 -13.01
N ARG A 51 -11.15 11.62 -13.90
CA ARG A 51 -9.72 11.81 -13.66
C ARG A 51 -9.33 13.28 -13.59
N LEU A 52 -8.19 13.54 -12.95
CA LEU A 52 -7.66 14.90 -12.77
C LEU A 52 -7.54 15.69 -14.08
N LYS A 53 -7.25 15.02 -15.20
CA LYS A 53 -7.21 15.68 -16.50
C LYS A 53 -8.50 16.42 -16.85
N VAL A 54 -9.66 15.87 -16.49
CA VAL A 54 -10.97 16.52 -16.74
C VAL A 54 -11.07 17.84 -15.97
N LEU A 55 -10.61 17.86 -14.71
CA LEU A 55 -10.53 19.07 -13.90
C LEU A 55 -9.54 20.07 -14.49
N SER A 56 -8.35 19.61 -14.85
CA SER A 56 -7.30 20.46 -15.43
C SER A 56 -7.76 21.12 -16.74
N ASP A 57 -8.43 20.37 -17.61
CA ASP A 57 -9.01 20.91 -18.85
C ASP A 57 -10.13 21.93 -18.54
N LEU A 58 -10.97 21.66 -17.53
CA LEU A 58 -12.08 22.55 -17.10
C LEU A 58 -11.59 23.91 -16.59
N ILE A 59 -10.41 23.97 -15.95
CA ILE A 59 -9.83 25.20 -15.38
C ILE A 59 -8.59 25.69 -16.13
N HIS A 60 -8.41 25.26 -17.38
CA HIS A 60 -7.31 25.63 -18.26
C HIS A 60 -5.93 25.54 -17.58
N GLY A 61 -5.66 24.39 -16.92
CA GLY A 61 -4.42 24.19 -16.18
C GLY A 61 -4.26 25.07 -14.93
N GLY A 62 -5.36 25.58 -14.40
CA GLY A 62 -5.37 26.47 -13.23
C GLY A 62 -5.41 27.98 -13.57
N ALA A 63 -5.37 28.36 -14.84
CA ALA A 63 -5.34 29.76 -15.25
C ALA A 63 -6.63 30.55 -14.90
N ASP A 64 -7.73 29.84 -14.70
CA ASP A 64 -9.03 30.45 -14.36
C ASP A 64 -9.21 30.72 -12.86
N LEU A 65 -8.23 30.37 -12.04
CA LEU A 65 -8.31 30.52 -10.58
C LEU A 65 -7.16 31.41 -10.07
N GLU A 66 -7.52 32.54 -9.48
CA GLU A 66 -6.57 33.49 -8.94
C GLU A 66 -6.45 33.35 -7.41
N GLY A 67 -5.24 33.26 -6.88
CA GLY A 67 -4.94 33.22 -5.45
C GLY A 67 -3.71 32.41 -5.10
N GLU A 68 -3.16 32.69 -3.93
CA GLU A 68 -1.92 32.11 -3.42
C GLU A 68 -2.16 31.11 -2.27
N LEU A 69 -3.43 30.88 -1.91
CA LEU A 69 -3.90 29.94 -0.92
C LEU A 69 -4.92 29.00 -1.54
N GLY A 70 -4.71 27.70 -1.40
CA GLY A 70 -5.68 26.73 -1.89
C GLY A 70 -5.49 25.33 -1.35
N ILE A 71 -6.53 24.50 -1.57
CA ILE A 71 -6.58 23.07 -1.24
C ILE A 71 -7.07 22.30 -2.44
N GLY A 72 -6.59 21.09 -2.60
CA GLY A 72 -6.95 20.20 -3.71
C GLY A 72 -7.10 18.76 -3.26
N HIS A 73 -7.91 18.01 -4.00
CA HIS A 73 -8.26 16.65 -3.67
C HIS A 73 -8.49 15.77 -4.90
N THR A 74 -8.01 14.52 -4.85
CA THR A 74 -8.45 13.43 -5.73
C THR A 74 -9.17 12.39 -4.90
N ARG A 75 -10.38 12.03 -5.29
CA ARG A 75 -11.28 11.21 -4.49
C ARG A 75 -11.30 9.75 -4.95
N TRP A 76 -11.27 8.87 -3.98
CA TRP A 76 -11.73 7.49 -4.03
C TRP A 76 -13.04 7.42 -3.24
N ALA A 77 -14.15 7.11 -3.89
CA ALA A 77 -15.47 7.19 -3.27
C ALA A 77 -15.68 6.09 -2.24
N THR A 78 -15.98 6.48 -0.99
CA THR A 78 -16.42 5.61 0.10
C THR A 78 -17.89 5.84 0.43
N HIS A 79 -18.30 7.11 0.58
CA HIS A 79 -19.68 7.54 0.87
C HIS A 79 -20.20 8.45 -0.25
N GLY A 80 -21.34 8.11 -0.81
CA GLY A 80 -21.91 8.80 -1.97
C GLY A 80 -21.23 8.44 -3.30
N GLU A 81 -22.02 8.26 -4.34
CA GLU A 81 -21.54 7.90 -5.68
C GLU A 81 -20.60 8.96 -6.28
N PRO A 82 -19.66 8.59 -7.18
CA PRO A 82 -18.83 9.55 -7.89
C PRO A 82 -19.67 10.47 -8.81
N ASN A 83 -19.79 11.72 -8.41
CA ASN A 83 -20.43 12.80 -9.18
C ASN A 83 -19.83 14.15 -8.77
N ASP A 84 -20.20 15.22 -9.46
CA ASP A 84 -19.64 16.57 -9.20
C ASP A 84 -20.05 17.11 -7.83
N ILE A 85 -21.21 16.73 -7.30
CA ILE A 85 -21.71 17.20 -6.00
C ILE A 85 -20.91 16.57 -4.87
N ASN A 86 -20.69 15.26 -4.95
CA ASN A 86 -19.98 14.46 -3.95
C ASN A 86 -18.45 14.56 -4.06
N ALA A 87 -17.93 15.21 -5.11
CA ALA A 87 -16.51 15.51 -5.22
C ALA A 87 -16.06 16.54 -4.17
N HIS A 88 -14.81 16.42 -3.69
CA HIS A 88 -14.18 17.43 -2.83
C HIS A 88 -13.58 18.57 -3.67
N PRO A 89 -13.39 19.77 -3.10
CA PRO A 89 -13.71 20.21 -1.74
C PRO A 89 -15.21 20.33 -1.45
N HIS A 90 -15.58 20.12 -0.16
CA HIS A 90 -16.89 20.48 0.36
C HIS A 90 -16.86 21.88 0.98
N VAL A 91 -17.99 22.55 0.92
CA VAL A 91 -18.11 23.95 1.32
C VAL A 91 -19.25 24.10 2.31
N SER A 92 -19.08 24.95 3.30
CA SER A 92 -20.15 25.32 4.24
C SER A 92 -21.31 26.05 3.54
N GLU A 93 -22.51 26.04 4.14
CA GLU A 93 -23.76 26.53 3.51
C GLU A 93 -23.65 27.97 2.98
N ASN A 94 -22.93 28.84 3.69
CA ASN A 94 -22.76 30.22 3.27
C ASN A 94 -21.51 30.46 2.40
N GLY A 95 -20.78 29.39 2.01
CA GLY A 95 -19.62 29.47 1.13
C GLY A 95 -18.34 30.02 1.78
N ARG A 96 -18.30 30.10 3.11
CA ARG A 96 -17.17 30.74 3.85
C ARG A 96 -16.02 29.80 4.13
N ILE A 97 -16.28 28.51 4.35
CA ILE A 97 -15.27 27.51 4.70
C ILE A 97 -15.27 26.42 3.63
N ALA A 98 -14.11 26.09 3.10
CA ALA A 98 -13.92 24.94 2.21
C ALA A 98 -12.96 23.94 2.84
N ILE A 99 -13.27 22.63 2.69
CA ILE A 99 -12.50 21.54 3.25
C ILE A 99 -12.23 20.43 2.24
N VAL A 100 -11.08 19.78 2.40
CA VAL A 100 -10.78 18.46 1.82
C VAL A 100 -10.55 17.46 2.95
N HIS A 101 -10.92 16.20 2.72
CA HIS A 101 -10.90 15.19 3.76
C HIS A 101 -10.51 13.83 3.18
N ASN A 102 -9.59 13.15 3.86
CA ASN A 102 -9.31 11.71 3.73
C ASN A 102 -9.71 11.03 5.03
N GLY A 103 -10.40 9.94 4.96
CA GLY A 103 -10.89 9.20 6.12
C GLY A 103 -12.39 8.91 6.05
N ILE A 104 -12.96 8.56 7.19
CA ILE A 104 -14.40 8.34 7.38
C ILE A 104 -14.82 8.98 8.71
N ILE A 105 -15.88 9.78 8.67
CA ILE A 105 -16.52 10.32 9.87
C ILE A 105 -17.65 9.36 10.26
N GLU A 106 -17.39 8.51 11.22
CA GLU A 106 -18.29 7.39 11.58
C GLU A 106 -19.64 7.87 12.14
N ASN A 107 -19.63 8.94 12.94
CA ASN A 107 -20.86 9.50 13.52
C ASN A 107 -21.53 10.58 12.65
N TYR A 108 -21.23 10.62 11.33
CA TYR A 108 -21.71 11.69 10.44
C TYR A 108 -23.24 11.80 10.38
N LEU A 109 -23.99 10.69 10.48
CA LEU A 109 -25.45 10.71 10.45
C LEU A 109 -26.03 11.45 11.65
N GLU A 110 -25.52 11.19 12.85
CA GLU A 110 -25.95 11.85 14.08
C GLU A 110 -25.69 13.36 14.02
N LEU A 111 -24.47 13.71 13.57
CA LEU A 111 -24.07 15.11 13.41
C LEU A 111 -24.91 15.82 12.35
N LYS A 112 -25.19 15.17 11.22
CA LYS A 112 -26.04 15.68 10.15
C LYS A 112 -27.44 15.96 10.66
N GLU A 113 -28.06 15.01 11.38
CA GLU A 113 -29.38 15.22 11.98
C GLU A 113 -29.40 16.35 13.00
N HIS A 114 -28.34 16.47 13.80
CA HIS A 114 -28.21 17.57 14.75
C HIS A 114 -28.19 18.93 14.04
N LEU A 115 -27.35 19.10 13.03
CA LEU A 115 -27.19 20.33 12.26
C LEU A 115 -28.47 20.67 11.47
N MET A 116 -29.15 19.67 10.89
CA MET A 116 -30.43 19.88 10.21
C MET A 116 -31.51 20.41 11.15
N ARG A 117 -31.56 19.97 12.41
CA ARG A 117 -32.44 20.52 13.44
C ARG A 117 -32.12 21.99 13.77
N GLN A 118 -30.89 22.43 13.53
CA GLN A 118 -30.48 23.84 13.67
C GLN A 118 -30.72 24.65 12.38
N GLY A 119 -31.30 24.04 11.34
CA GLY A 119 -31.65 24.69 10.09
C GLY A 119 -30.59 24.62 8.99
N VAL A 120 -29.49 23.92 9.21
CA VAL A 120 -28.41 23.74 8.21
C VAL A 120 -28.87 22.81 7.08
N ARG A 121 -28.57 23.18 5.83
CA ARG A 121 -28.91 22.39 4.65
C ARG A 121 -27.67 21.63 4.16
N PHE A 122 -27.91 20.42 3.68
CA PHE A 122 -26.90 19.55 3.08
C PHE A 122 -27.17 19.35 1.60
N THR A 123 -26.12 19.28 0.82
CA THR A 123 -26.20 19.13 -0.65
C THR A 123 -25.64 17.80 -1.13
N SER A 124 -24.70 17.21 -0.40
CA SER A 124 -24.05 15.97 -0.79
C SER A 124 -24.47 14.78 0.08
N ASP A 125 -24.14 13.59 -0.41
CA ASP A 125 -24.32 12.31 0.29
C ASP A 125 -23.05 11.88 1.05
N THR A 126 -22.04 12.76 1.14
CA THR A 126 -20.77 12.42 1.78
C THR A 126 -20.82 12.66 3.29
N ASP A 127 -20.04 11.90 4.02
CA ASP A 127 -19.74 12.13 5.44
C ASP A 127 -18.96 13.44 5.66
N THR A 128 -18.14 13.83 4.68
CA THR A 128 -17.26 15.00 4.75
C THR A 128 -18.01 16.34 4.85
N GLU A 129 -19.13 16.49 4.16
CA GLU A 129 -19.90 17.77 4.21
C GLU A 129 -20.30 18.12 5.63
N VAL A 130 -20.53 17.13 6.49
CA VAL A 130 -20.86 17.34 7.90
C VAL A 130 -19.77 18.14 8.62
N VAL A 131 -18.51 17.90 8.31
CA VAL A 131 -17.38 18.63 8.91
C VAL A 131 -17.38 20.10 8.47
N ALA A 132 -17.64 20.38 7.20
CA ALA A 132 -17.71 21.76 6.70
C ALA A 132 -18.83 22.56 7.40
N GLN A 133 -20.00 21.93 7.56
CA GLN A 133 -21.17 22.54 8.22
C GLN A 133 -20.95 22.69 9.73
N LEU A 134 -20.32 21.72 10.38
CA LEU A 134 -20.01 21.76 11.81
C LEU A 134 -18.97 22.83 12.14
N LEU A 135 -17.95 22.98 11.28
CA LEU A 135 -16.96 24.05 11.41
C LEU A 135 -17.62 25.44 11.33
N GLU A 136 -18.51 25.64 10.37
CA GLU A 136 -19.21 26.91 10.24
C GLU A 136 -20.14 27.17 11.44
N PHE A 137 -20.84 26.14 11.92
CA PHE A 137 -21.68 26.25 13.11
C PHE A 137 -20.87 26.75 14.31
N HIS A 138 -19.72 26.14 14.60
CA HIS A 138 -18.86 26.58 15.69
C HIS A 138 -18.17 27.93 15.43
N TYR A 139 -17.77 28.19 14.18
CA TYR A 139 -17.17 29.48 13.82
C TYR A 139 -18.13 30.64 14.01
N ASN A 140 -19.42 30.47 13.72
CA ASN A 140 -20.44 31.49 13.96
C ASN A 140 -20.64 31.79 15.45
N GLU A 141 -20.31 30.83 16.33
CA GLU A 141 -20.41 31.04 17.79
C GLU A 141 -19.16 31.75 18.36
N CYS A 142 -17.94 31.32 17.95
CA CYS A 142 -16.69 31.76 18.59
C CYS A 142 -15.93 32.82 17.80
N HIS A 143 -16.20 33.01 16.51
CA HIS A 143 -15.51 33.93 15.59
C HIS A 143 -13.98 33.74 15.57
N ASN A 144 -13.49 32.54 15.91
CA ASN A 144 -12.10 32.12 15.89
C ASN A 144 -11.99 30.77 15.19
N MET A 145 -11.27 30.74 14.04
CA MET A 145 -11.24 29.52 13.21
C MET A 145 -10.50 28.38 13.88
N LEU A 146 -9.39 28.65 14.58
CA LEU A 146 -8.64 27.63 15.28
C LEU A 146 -9.46 27.00 16.43
N GLU A 147 -10.19 27.83 17.18
CA GLU A 147 -11.10 27.35 18.22
C GLU A 147 -12.27 26.55 17.62
N ALA A 148 -12.82 26.99 16.48
CA ALA A 148 -13.88 26.27 15.78
C ALA A 148 -13.41 24.87 15.33
N VAL A 149 -12.18 24.76 14.81
CA VAL A 149 -11.55 23.47 14.45
C VAL A 149 -11.44 22.60 15.70
N GLY A 150 -10.86 23.09 16.79
CA GLY A 150 -10.74 22.30 18.02
C GLY A 150 -12.09 21.82 18.58
N ARG A 151 -13.15 22.66 18.50
CA ARG A 151 -14.53 22.26 18.89
C ARG A 151 -15.10 21.19 17.95
N CYS A 152 -14.85 21.31 16.65
CA CYS A 152 -15.27 20.34 15.64
C CYS A 152 -14.61 18.97 15.86
N LEU A 153 -13.28 18.94 16.03
CA LEU A 153 -12.52 17.70 16.20
C LEU A 153 -12.93 16.91 17.46
N ARG A 154 -13.36 17.58 18.51
CA ARG A 154 -13.91 16.91 19.72
C ARG A 154 -15.27 16.26 19.52
N ARG A 155 -15.96 16.55 18.42
CA ARG A 155 -17.30 16.01 18.13
C ARG A 155 -17.32 14.93 17.06
N ILE A 156 -16.34 14.93 16.17
CA ILE A 156 -16.26 13.93 15.11
C ILE A 156 -15.58 12.65 15.61
N GLU A 157 -16.09 11.51 15.18
CA GLU A 157 -15.53 10.19 15.47
C GLU A 157 -15.04 9.55 14.16
N GLY A 158 -14.01 8.68 14.24
CA GLY A 158 -13.42 8.03 13.11
C GLY A 158 -12.06 8.62 12.70
N SER A 159 -11.62 8.35 11.47
CA SER A 159 -10.32 8.76 10.93
C SER A 159 -10.46 10.00 10.06
N TYR A 160 -9.48 10.91 10.14
CA TYR A 160 -9.45 12.09 9.28
C TYR A 160 -8.04 12.64 9.01
N ALA A 161 -7.83 13.11 7.79
CA ALA A 161 -6.85 14.11 7.44
C ALA A 161 -7.60 15.26 6.76
N LEU A 162 -7.52 16.45 7.31
CA LEU A 162 -8.29 17.62 6.89
C LEU A 162 -7.36 18.72 6.37
N GLY A 163 -7.69 19.31 5.23
CA GLY A 163 -7.18 20.58 4.77
C GLY A 163 -8.33 21.60 4.73
N ILE A 164 -8.18 22.74 5.39
CA ILE A 164 -9.24 23.69 5.64
C ILE A 164 -8.79 25.10 5.23
N ILE A 165 -9.59 25.80 4.45
CA ILE A 165 -9.40 27.23 4.14
C ILE A 165 -10.68 28.00 4.45
N CYS A 166 -10.51 29.22 4.94
CA CYS A 166 -11.62 30.11 5.28
C CYS A 166 -11.48 31.46 4.56
N ALA A 167 -12.58 31.99 4.02
CA ALA A 167 -12.59 33.26 3.32
C ALA A 167 -12.11 34.42 4.21
N ASP A 168 -12.41 34.37 5.52
CA ASP A 168 -12.06 35.39 6.49
C ASP A 168 -10.59 35.32 6.95
N TYR A 169 -9.87 34.23 6.61
CA TYR A 169 -8.46 33.99 6.93
C TYR A 169 -7.64 33.85 5.64
N PRO A 170 -7.37 34.97 4.94
CA PRO A 170 -6.80 34.96 3.58
C PRO A 170 -5.43 34.34 3.46
N ASN A 171 -4.67 34.27 4.55
CA ASN A 171 -3.28 33.86 4.57
C ASN A 171 -3.05 32.60 5.42
N ALA A 172 -4.10 31.87 5.79
CA ALA A 172 -3.99 30.70 6.66
C ALA A 172 -4.60 29.46 6.03
N LEU A 173 -3.79 28.44 5.93
CA LEU A 173 -4.17 27.05 5.64
C LEU A 173 -4.16 26.30 6.97
N ILE A 174 -5.25 25.62 7.30
CA ILE A 174 -5.34 24.84 8.53
C ILE A 174 -5.37 23.35 8.16
N ALA A 175 -4.63 22.55 8.92
CA ALA A 175 -4.60 21.10 8.79
C ALA A 175 -4.92 20.44 10.12
N ALA A 176 -5.58 19.28 10.07
CA ALA A 176 -5.80 18.44 11.25
C ALA A 176 -5.71 16.96 10.86
N ARG A 177 -5.28 16.12 11.79
CA ARG A 177 -5.07 14.70 11.50
C ARG A 177 -5.47 13.79 12.66
N LYS A 178 -6.07 12.63 12.31
CA LYS A 178 -6.20 11.45 13.16
C LYS A 178 -6.30 10.21 12.28
N ASP A 179 -5.41 9.23 12.50
CA ASP A 179 -5.30 7.94 11.80
C ASP A 179 -5.02 8.01 10.27
N SER A 180 -5.46 9.04 9.56
CA SER A 180 -5.17 9.24 8.13
C SER A 180 -3.88 10.06 7.93
N PRO A 181 -3.00 9.68 6.96
CA PRO A 181 -1.70 10.34 6.81
C PRO A 181 -1.81 11.80 6.34
N LEU A 182 -1.07 12.69 6.99
CA LEU A 182 -0.90 14.08 6.60
C LEU A 182 0.50 14.59 7.01
N ILE A 183 1.16 15.25 6.09
CA ILE A 183 2.47 15.87 6.29
C ILE A 183 2.42 17.36 6.01
N ILE A 184 3.34 18.08 6.62
CA ILE A 184 3.60 19.50 6.35
C ILE A 184 4.93 19.59 5.61
N GLY A 185 4.99 20.36 4.52
CA GLY A 185 6.20 20.64 3.77
C GLY A 185 6.62 22.10 3.91
N TYR A 186 7.89 22.33 4.20
CA TYR A 186 8.48 23.66 4.32
C TYR A 186 9.19 24.03 3.02
N GLY A 187 8.59 24.90 2.22
CA GLY A 187 9.14 25.31 0.92
C GLY A 187 9.63 26.77 0.91
N GLN A 188 10.44 27.09 -0.09
CA GLN A 188 10.96 28.47 -0.26
C GLN A 188 9.90 29.47 -0.73
N SER A 189 8.93 29.00 -1.53
CA SER A 189 7.83 29.83 -2.05
C SER A 189 6.58 29.83 -1.18
N GLY A 190 6.55 29.03 -0.12
CA GLY A 190 5.42 28.85 0.77
C GLY A 190 5.40 27.48 1.40
N ASN A 191 4.38 27.20 2.20
CA ASN A 191 4.21 25.98 2.95
C ASN A 191 3.10 25.10 2.39
N PHE A 192 3.21 23.80 2.61
CA PHE A 192 2.38 22.77 2.02
C PHE A 192 1.76 21.86 3.08
N ILE A 193 0.59 21.33 2.80
CA ILE A 193 0.12 20.08 3.39
C ILE A 193 -0.06 19.04 2.28
N ALA A 194 0.21 17.78 2.57
CA ALA A 194 -0.02 16.69 1.64
C ALA A 194 -0.31 15.37 2.36
N SER A 195 -1.11 14.52 1.75
CA SER A 195 -1.31 13.16 2.24
C SER A 195 -0.19 12.19 1.82
N ASP A 196 0.72 12.65 0.94
CA ASP A 196 1.88 11.89 0.48
C ASP A 196 3.00 12.84 0.07
N VAL A 197 4.23 12.47 0.40
CA VAL A 197 5.46 13.19 0.04
C VAL A 197 5.60 13.39 -1.47
N THR A 198 5.14 12.44 -2.29
CA THR A 198 5.23 12.52 -3.76
C THR A 198 4.57 13.77 -4.32
N ALA A 199 3.54 14.29 -3.66
CA ALA A 199 2.83 15.50 -4.08
C ALA A 199 3.71 16.76 -4.05
N ILE A 200 4.61 16.87 -3.08
CA ILE A 200 5.34 18.10 -2.78
C ILE A 200 6.86 18.02 -2.99
N ILE A 201 7.37 16.83 -3.31
CA ILE A 201 8.83 16.56 -3.39
C ILE A 201 9.58 17.44 -4.39
N LYS A 202 8.92 17.98 -5.41
CA LYS A 202 9.52 18.97 -6.33
C LYS A 202 9.72 20.35 -5.70
N HIS A 203 8.90 20.68 -4.72
CA HIS A 203 8.89 22.00 -4.09
C HIS A 203 9.70 22.01 -2.80
N THR A 204 9.67 20.91 -2.06
CA THR A 204 10.44 20.77 -0.82
C THR A 204 10.74 19.32 -0.48
N ARG A 205 11.87 19.11 0.18
CA ARG A 205 12.26 17.84 0.81
C ARG A 205 12.24 17.90 2.33
N ASP A 206 12.04 19.10 2.88
CA ASP A 206 11.93 19.33 4.32
C ASP A 206 10.48 19.16 4.73
N VAL A 207 10.21 18.11 5.50
CA VAL A 207 8.85 17.75 5.91
C VAL A 207 8.76 17.46 7.40
N VAL A 208 7.55 17.63 7.91
CA VAL A 208 7.15 17.24 9.26
C VAL A 208 5.93 16.31 9.15
N TYR A 209 5.98 15.21 9.86
CA TYR A 209 4.83 14.30 9.99
C TYR A 209 3.94 14.78 11.14
N MET A 210 2.66 14.98 10.87
CA MET A 210 1.67 15.27 11.92
C MET A 210 1.35 13.99 12.72
N ASP A 211 1.12 14.15 14.01
CA ASP A 211 0.63 13.08 14.88
C ASP A 211 -0.89 13.16 15.09
N ASP A 212 -1.49 12.11 15.64
CA ASP A 212 -2.94 12.06 15.86
C ASP A 212 -3.39 13.12 16.86
N GLY A 213 -4.46 13.85 16.52
CA GLY A 213 -5.01 14.94 17.35
C GLY A 213 -4.36 16.30 17.08
N GLU A 214 -3.27 16.38 16.33
CA GLU A 214 -2.61 17.64 16.04
C GLU A 214 -3.40 18.51 15.05
N ILE A 215 -3.29 19.82 15.26
CA ILE A 215 -3.79 20.88 14.38
C ILE A 215 -2.61 21.76 13.98
N ALA A 216 -2.47 22.03 12.68
CA ALA A 216 -1.45 22.95 12.18
C ALA A 216 -2.08 24.17 11.50
N VAL A 217 -1.50 25.33 11.73
CA VAL A 217 -1.83 26.58 11.04
C VAL A 217 -0.61 27.00 10.22
N LEU A 218 -0.77 27.01 8.90
CA LEU A 218 0.29 27.37 7.97
C LEU A 218 0.00 28.72 7.35
N THR A 219 1.03 29.58 7.29
CA THR A 219 1.06 30.78 6.47
C THR A 219 2.16 30.67 5.41
N ALA A 220 2.35 31.67 4.57
CA ALA A 220 3.45 31.67 3.61
C ALA A 220 4.83 31.59 4.29
N ASP A 221 4.97 32.14 5.49
CA ASP A 221 6.25 32.34 6.17
C ASP A 221 6.38 31.57 7.51
N SER A 222 5.29 30.97 8.03
CA SER A 222 5.30 30.25 9.33
C SER A 222 4.43 29.01 9.32
N VAL A 223 4.73 28.10 10.23
CA VAL A 223 3.92 26.93 10.57
C VAL A 223 3.88 26.80 12.08
N ASP A 224 2.68 26.79 12.64
CA ASP A 224 2.44 26.57 14.06
C ASP A 224 1.64 25.28 14.22
N VAL A 225 2.11 24.36 15.07
CA VAL A 225 1.46 23.06 15.35
C VAL A 225 0.98 23.05 16.80
N PHE A 226 -0.22 22.54 17.02
CA PHE A 226 -0.87 22.44 18.32
C PHE A 226 -1.35 21.00 18.55
N ASP A 227 -1.35 20.57 19.81
CA ASP A 227 -1.98 19.30 20.22
C ASP A 227 -3.50 19.43 20.40
N ASP A 228 -4.15 18.37 20.87
CA ASP A 228 -5.59 18.31 21.12
C ASP A 228 -6.05 19.21 22.29
N GLU A 229 -5.14 19.61 23.19
CA GLU A 229 -5.34 20.63 24.24
C GLU A 229 -5.07 22.06 23.76
N MET A 230 -4.73 22.24 22.49
CA MET A 230 -4.36 23.54 21.88
C MET A 230 -3.05 24.13 22.40
N LEU A 231 -2.15 23.30 22.90
CA LEU A 231 -0.80 23.71 23.31
C LEU A 231 0.16 23.60 22.12
N PRO A 232 1.11 24.55 21.98
CA PRO A 232 2.10 24.51 20.91
C PRO A 232 2.99 23.26 21.01
N VAL A 233 3.25 22.60 19.87
CA VAL A 233 4.11 21.43 19.76
C VAL A 233 5.29 21.74 18.87
N GLU A 234 6.52 21.46 19.34
CA GLU A 234 7.72 21.50 18.50
C GLU A 234 7.84 20.18 17.73
N LYS A 235 8.05 20.26 16.42
CA LYS A 235 8.15 19.10 15.53
C LYS A 235 9.57 18.90 15.03
N THR A 236 9.95 17.63 14.88
CA THR A 236 11.23 17.25 14.28
C THR A 236 11.10 17.20 12.76
N HIS A 237 11.98 17.92 12.08
CA HIS A 237 12.06 17.93 10.63
C HIS A 237 12.70 16.65 10.10
N SER A 238 12.18 16.18 8.99
CA SER A 238 12.70 15.04 8.25
C SER A 238 13.04 15.46 6.82
N VAL A 239 14.21 15.05 6.34
CA VAL A 239 14.64 15.31 4.96
C VAL A 239 14.41 14.07 4.11
N ILE A 240 13.74 14.25 2.98
CA ILE A 240 13.45 13.16 2.03
C ILE A 240 14.66 12.92 1.14
N ASP A 241 15.27 11.73 1.28
CA ASP A 241 16.53 11.37 0.62
C ASP A 241 16.40 10.78 -0.79
N TRP A 242 15.24 10.25 -1.16
CA TRP A 242 15.09 9.60 -2.45
C TRP A 242 14.94 10.58 -3.62
N ASP A 243 15.40 10.15 -4.81
CA ASP A 243 15.39 10.97 -6.01
C ASP A 243 13.97 11.07 -6.62
N VAL A 244 13.61 12.27 -7.07
CA VAL A 244 12.36 12.53 -7.81
C VAL A 244 12.24 11.65 -9.04
N SER A 245 13.36 11.38 -9.75
CA SER A 245 13.40 10.50 -10.92
C SER A 245 12.98 9.06 -10.60
N ALA A 246 13.12 8.60 -9.37
CA ALA A 246 12.66 7.29 -8.94
C ALA A 246 11.13 7.14 -9.03
N ALA A 247 10.39 8.23 -8.90
CA ALA A 247 8.94 8.29 -9.06
C ALA A 247 8.49 8.59 -10.51
N GLU A 248 9.38 8.46 -11.49
CA GLU A 248 9.09 8.62 -12.93
C GLU A 248 9.16 7.27 -13.65
N LYS A 249 8.50 7.15 -14.81
CA LYS A 249 8.47 5.88 -15.57
C LYS A 249 9.82 5.46 -16.17
N GLY A 250 10.77 6.38 -16.30
CA GLY A 250 12.13 6.06 -16.76
C GLY A 250 12.20 5.40 -18.15
N GLY A 251 11.29 5.74 -19.06
CA GLY A 251 11.21 5.15 -20.42
C GLY A 251 10.33 3.91 -20.55
N TYR A 252 9.80 3.37 -19.46
CA TYR A 252 8.83 2.27 -19.48
C TYR A 252 7.42 2.77 -19.81
N ALA A 253 6.62 1.92 -20.46
CA ALA A 253 5.22 2.24 -20.76
C ALA A 253 4.38 2.39 -19.48
N HIS A 254 4.65 1.56 -18.47
CA HIS A 254 3.92 1.50 -17.21
C HIS A 254 4.88 1.47 -16.02
N PHE A 255 4.43 2.01 -14.88
CA PHE A 255 5.18 1.90 -13.60
C PHE A 255 5.36 0.45 -13.20
N MET A 256 4.33 -0.40 -13.31
CA MET A 256 4.43 -1.81 -12.97
C MET A 256 5.55 -2.51 -13.76
N ALA A 257 5.70 -2.24 -15.06
CA ALA A 257 6.80 -2.80 -15.86
C ALA A 257 8.17 -2.37 -15.32
N LYS A 258 8.34 -1.07 -15.04
CA LYS A 258 9.56 -0.53 -14.43
C LYS A 258 9.85 -1.22 -13.10
N GLU A 259 8.86 -1.31 -12.22
CA GLU A 259 8.99 -1.87 -10.87
C GLU A 259 9.31 -3.36 -10.88
N ILE A 260 8.78 -4.13 -11.85
CA ILE A 260 9.19 -5.53 -12.08
C ILE A 260 10.67 -5.60 -12.47
N MET A 261 11.12 -4.72 -13.38
CA MET A 261 12.53 -4.70 -13.83
C MET A 261 13.50 -4.16 -12.77
N GLU A 262 13.03 -3.39 -11.80
CA GLU A 262 13.83 -2.88 -10.67
C GLU A 262 14.07 -3.90 -9.55
N GLN A 263 13.38 -5.04 -9.56
CA GLN A 263 13.46 -6.04 -8.49
C GLN A 263 14.89 -6.51 -8.16
N PRO A 264 15.77 -6.80 -9.11
CA PRO A 264 17.15 -7.21 -8.78
C PRO A 264 17.88 -6.19 -7.91
N GLU A 265 17.75 -4.91 -8.24
CA GLU A 265 18.39 -3.83 -7.49
C GLU A 265 17.71 -3.59 -6.13
N ALA A 266 16.38 -3.65 -6.07
CA ALA A 266 15.63 -3.54 -4.84
C ALA A 266 15.99 -4.68 -3.86
N VAL A 267 16.10 -5.90 -4.35
CA VAL A 267 16.53 -7.07 -3.56
C VAL A 267 17.98 -6.89 -3.08
N ARG A 268 18.88 -6.41 -3.93
CA ARG A 268 20.28 -6.13 -3.54
C ARG A 268 20.35 -5.10 -2.41
N LYS A 269 19.58 -4.01 -2.49
CA LYS A 269 19.51 -2.98 -1.44
C LYS A 269 18.93 -3.52 -0.13
N THR A 270 18.01 -4.46 -0.20
CA THR A 270 17.43 -5.12 0.98
C THR A 270 18.46 -6.02 1.67
N ILE A 271 19.24 -6.79 0.91
CA ILE A 271 20.17 -7.82 1.43
C ILE A 271 21.51 -7.23 1.88
N SER A 272 22.16 -6.43 1.00
CA SER A 272 23.58 -6.09 1.15
C SER A 272 23.93 -5.43 2.49
N PRO A 273 23.15 -4.49 3.05
CA PRO A 273 23.51 -3.88 4.33
C PRO A 273 23.34 -4.83 5.53
N ARG A 274 22.63 -5.94 5.35
CA ARG A 274 22.21 -6.87 6.41
C ARG A 274 23.00 -8.19 6.45
N ILE A 275 23.98 -8.35 5.57
CA ILE A 275 24.89 -9.52 5.59
C ILE A 275 26.31 -9.01 5.82
N ARG A 276 26.88 -9.34 6.98
CA ARG A 276 28.25 -8.97 7.36
C ARG A 276 28.96 -10.19 7.94
N ASP A 277 30.19 -10.43 7.53
CA ASP A 277 31.04 -11.53 8.02
C ASP A 277 30.36 -12.92 7.99
N GLY A 278 29.58 -13.17 6.91
CA GLY A 278 28.87 -14.44 6.73
C GLY A 278 27.68 -14.65 7.70
N ARG A 279 27.15 -13.59 8.26
CA ARG A 279 25.97 -13.61 9.15
C ARG A 279 24.95 -12.54 8.79
N VAL A 280 23.70 -12.79 9.16
CA VAL A 280 22.64 -11.77 9.13
C VAL A 280 22.81 -10.87 10.34
N VAL A 281 22.87 -9.56 10.09
CA VAL A 281 22.95 -8.51 11.11
C VAL A 281 21.80 -7.54 10.92
N LEU A 282 20.95 -7.45 11.93
CA LEU A 282 19.77 -6.57 11.95
C LEU A 282 19.91 -5.59 13.12
N ASP A 283 20.75 -4.58 12.95
CA ASP A 283 21.11 -3.61 14.00
C ASP A 283 19.91 -2.79 14.51
N ASP A 284 18.86 -2.67 13.68
CA ASP A 284 17.63 -1.95 14.00
C ASP A 284 16.69 -2.74 14.92
N LEU A 285 17.00 -4.03 15.20
CA LEU A 285 16.19 -4.86 16.10
C LEU A 285 16.71 -4.84 17.52
N SER A 286 15.83 -4.62 18.46
CA SER A 286 16.11 -4.71 19.88
C SER A 286 15.72 -6.07 20.50
N LEU A 287 15.56 -7.13 19.67
CA LEU A 287 15.25 -8.50 20.09
C LEU A 287 16.46 -9.17 20.74
N THR A 288 16.36 -9.51 22.00
CA THR A 288 17.42 -10.26 22.71
C THR A 288 17.27 -11.77 22.47
N ALA A 289 18.40 -12.50 22.52
CA ALA A 289 18.38 -13.96 22.41
C ALA A 289 17.48 -14.63 23.49
N ASP A 290 17.42 -14.08 24.70
CA ASP A 290 16.59 -14.62 25.76
C ASP A 290 15.10 -14.40 25.51
N TYR A 291 14.72 -13.23 24.96
CA TYR A 291 13.35 -12.98 24.53
C TYR A 291 12.94 -13.98 23.42
N VAL A 292 13.77 -14.13 22.39
CA VAL A 292 13.51 -15.04 21.27
C VAL A 292 13.39 -16.49 21.72
N ARG A 293 14.24 -16.95 22.67
CA ARG A 293 14.11 -18.29 23.27
C ARG A 293 12.83 -18.46 24.08
N GLY A 294 12.35 -17.40 24.71
CA GLY A 294 11.12 -17.37 25.51
C GLY A 294 9.82 -17.31 24.71
N LEU A 295 9.89 -17.07 23.39
CA LEU A 295 8.70 -16.97 22.54
C LEU A 295 7.87 -18.25 22.55
N SER A 296 6.58 -18.12 22.78
CA SER A 296 5.60 -19.20 22.69
C SER A 296 5.05 -19.34 21.26
N ARG A 297 4.85 -18.22 20.57
CA ARG A 297 4.30 -18.15 19.22
C ARG A 297 4.72 -16.88 18.48
N ILE A 298 4.53 -16.91 17.18
CA ILE A 298 4.75 -15.77 16.28
C ILE A 298 3.47 -15.58 15.46
N PHE A 299 2.94 -14.36 15.42
CA PHE A 299 1.93 -13.96 14.47
C PHE A 299 2.55 -13.14 13.34
N ILE A 300 2.09 -13.36 12.11
CA ILE A 300 2.35 -12.48 10.96
C ILE A 300 1.00 -11.95 10.49
N ILE A 301 0.84 -10.64 10.49
CA ILE A 301 -0.43 -9.98 10.25
C ILE A 301 -0.27 -8.98 9.12
N ALA A 302 -1.13 -9.05 8.11
CA ALA A 302 -1.08 -8.16 6.97
C ALA A 302 -2.37 -8.22 6.14
N CYS A 303 -2.42 -7.41 5.08
CA CYS A 303 -3.47 -7.40 4.06
C CYS A 303 -2.88 -7.71 2.68
N GLY A 304 -3.70 -8.27 1.77
CA GLY A 304 -3.38 -8.44 0.35
C GLY A 304 -2.07 -9.19 0.09
N SER A 305 -1.23 -8.64 -0.78
CA SER A 305 0.07 -9.24 -1.12
C SER A 305 0.99 -9.41 0.08
N SER A 306 0.98 -8.46 1.03
CA SER A 306 1.76 -8.59 2.26
C SER A 306 1.29 -9.75 3.14
N TYR A 307 0.00 -10.09 3.13
CA TYR A 307 -0.51 -11.30 3.77
C TYR A 307 0.06 -12.57 3.09
N HIS A 308 0.17 -12.58 1.76
CA HIS A 308 0.78 -13.70 1.04
C HIS A 308 2.28 -13.85 1.35
N VAL A 309 3.01 -12.75 1.62
CA VAL A 309 4.38 -12.82 2.18
C VAL A 309 4.37 -13.60 3.50
N GLY A 310 3.42 -13.29 4.38
CA GLY A 310 3.26 -14.03 5.64
C GLY A 310 3.00 -15.52 5.41
N VAL A 311 2.16 -15.87 4.44
CA VAL A 311 1.86 -17.29 4.13
C VAL A 311 3.11 -18.02 3.63
N VAL A 312 3.94 -17.40 2.77
CA VAL A 312 5.23 -17.98 2.35
C VAL A 312 6.16 -18.13 3.55
N SER A 313 6.30 -17.07 4.35
CA SER A 313 7.17 -17.05 5.52
C SER A 313 6.81 -18.14 6.53
N LYS A 314 5.51 -18.41 6.76
CA LYS A 314 5.07 -19.48 7.66
C LYS A 314 5.71 -20.83 7.33
N TYR A 315 5.67 -21.24 6.05
CA TYR A 315 6.23 -22.52 5.63
C TYR A 315 7.75 -22.60 5.85
N SER A 316 8.47 -21.53 5.58
CA SER A 316 9.91 -21.45 5.77
C SER A 316 10.28 -21.37 7.26
N TRP A 317 9.60 -20.53 8.01
CA TRP A 317 9.93 -20.23 9.40
C TRP A 317 9.60 -21.39 10.36
N GLU A 318 8.47 -22.07 10.20
CA GLU A 318 8.15 -23.26 11.03
C GLU A 318 9.21 -24.35 10.86
N LYS A 319 9.77 -24.50 9.63
CA LYS A 319 10.89 -25.40 9.38
C LYS A 319 12.18 -24.93 10.04
N LEU A 320 12.52 -23.64 9.93
CA LEU A 320 13.75 -23.07 10.49
C LEU A 320 13.70 -22.93 12.00
N LEU A 321 12.63 -22.33 12.55
CA LEU A 321 12.55 -21.91 13.94
C LEU A 321 12.04 -23.03 14.87
N ARG A 322 11.35 -24.03 14.32
CA ARG A 322 10.67 -25.08 15.07
C ARG A 322 9.69 -24.50 16.12
N ARG A 323 9.02 -23.41 15.73
CA ARG A 323 8.04 -22.67 16.53
C ARG A 323 6.77 -22.50 15.71
N PRO A 324 5.57 -22.47 16.33
CA PRO A 324 4.33 -22.14 15.63
C PRO A 324 4.37 -20.73 15.08
N VAL A 325 3.96 -20.59 13.81
CA VAL A 325 3.77 -19.31 13.13
C VAL A 325 2.34 -19.26 12.60
N GLU A 326 1.57 -18.31 13.08
CA GLU A 326 0.21 -18.07 12.61
C GLU A 326 0.19 -16.86 11.70
N VAL A 327 -0.54 -16.97 10.58
CA VAL A 327 -0.69 -15.88 9.62
C VAL A 327 -2.16 -15.52 9.55
N MET A 328 -2.46 -14.25 9.79
CA MET A 328 -3.83 -13.77 9.84
C MET A 328 -4.03 -12.52 8.99
N LEU A 329 -5.22 -12.39 8.41
CA LEU A 329 -5.66 -11.14 7.80
C LEU A 329 -5.82 -10.08 8.90
N ALA A 330 -5.32 -8.88 8.66
CA ALA A 330 -5.34 -7.82 9.64
C ALA A 330 -6.78 -7.40 10.01
N SER A 331 -7.69 -7.37 9.03
CA SER A 331 -9.11 -7.09 9.23
C SER A 331 -9.79 -8.06 10.21
N GLU A 332 -9.32 -9.31 10.29
CA GLU A 332 -9.91 -10.34 11.13
C GLU A 332 -9.24 -10.44 12.52
N PHE A 333 -7.93 -10.15 12.58
CA PHE A 333 -7.11 -10.37 13.77
C PHE A 333 -7.69 -9.70 15.02
N ARG A 334 -8.08 -8.44 14.94
CA ARG A 334 -8.56 -7.71 16.11
C ARG A 334 -9.92 -8.18 16.64
N TYR A 335 -10.71 -8.85 15.79
CA TYR A 335 -12.06 -9.32 16.13
C TYR A 335 -12.12 -10.77 16.60
N CYS A 336 -11.04 -11.55 16.41
CA CYS A 336 -11.01 -12.96 16.79
C CYS A 336 -10.57 -13.22 18.24
N ASP A 337 -10.42 -12.17 19.06
CA ASP A 337 -9.88 -12.27 20.44
C ASP A 337 -8.53 -12.98 20.49
N PRO A 338 -7.48 -12.44 19.83
CA PRO A 338 -6.24 -13.17 19.58
C PRO A 338 -5.51 -13.49 20.87
N LEU A 339 -4.90 -14.69 20.92
CA LEU A 339 -4.14 -15.19 22.05
C LEU A 339 -2.73 -14.58 22.05
N VAL A 340 -2.63 -13.33 22.42
CA VAL A 340 -1.40 -12.54 22.48
C VAL A 340 -1.03 -12.28 23.94
N ASP A 341 0.26 -12.42 24.27
CA ASP A 341 0.87 -12.14 25.56
C ASP A 341 2.32 -11.64 25.38
N GLU A 342 3.04 -11.40 26.47
CA GLU A 342 4.43 -10.91 26.47
C GLU A 342 5.43 -11.91 25.81
N LYS A 343 5.02 -13.16 25.59
CA LYS A 343 5.81 -14.20 24.89
C LYS A 343 5.39 -14.35 23.43
N THR A 344 4.68 -13.40 22.91
CA THR A 344 4.19 -13.38 21.53
C THR A 344 4.92 -12.30 20.74
N LEU A 345 5.56 -12.68 19.64
CA LEU A 345 6.08 -11.74 18.64
C LEU A 345 5.02 -11.56 17.55
N VAL A 346 4.63 -10.33 17.31
CA VAL A 346 3.67 -9.97 16.26
C VAL A 346 4.37 -9.17 15.18
N ILE A 347 4.46 -9.75 13.99
CA ILE A 347 5.08 -9.11 12.83
C ILE A 347 3.97 -8.55 11.96
N VAL A 348 4.02 -7.25 11.69
CA VAL A 348 3.09 -6.58 10.79
C VAL A 348 3.82 -6.20 9.51
N ILE A 349 3.20 -6.51 8.35
CA ILE A 349 3.80 -6.26 7.05
C ILE A 349 2.90 -5.30 6.27
N SER A 350 3.46 -4.16 5.83
CA SER A 350 2.75 -3.19 5.00
C SER A 350 3.74 -2.44 4.10
N GLN A 351 3.47 -2.39 2.80
CA GLN A 351 4.31 -1.63 1.87
C GLN A 351 4.28 -0.13 2.22
N SER A 352 3.10 0.45 2.40
CA SER A 352 2.92 1.87 2.70
C SER A 352 3.18 2.24 4.17
N GLY A 353 3.00 1.26 5.08
CA GLY A 353 2.97 1.51 6.52
C GLY A 353 1.78 2.36 6.98
N GLU A 354 0.74 2.51 6.12
CA GLU A 354 -0.45 3.30 6.34
C GLU A 354 -1.75 2.48 6.19
N THR A 355 -1.66 1.15 6.11
CA THR A 355 -2.82 0.28 6.00
C THR A 355 -3.56 0.24 7.34
N LEU A 356 -4.77 0.81 7.39
CA LEU A 356 -5.51 1.02 8.64
C LEU A 356 -5.77 -0.29 9.39
N ASP A 357 -6.26 -1.33 8.71
CA ASP A 357 -6.48 -2.64 9.35
C ASP A 357 -5.19 -3.19 9.98
N THR A 358 -4.05 -3.06 9.29
CA THR A 358 -2.76 -3.55 9.81
C THR A 358 -2.31 -2.74 11.02
N MET A 359 -2.52 -1.44 11.02
CA MET A 359 -2.23 -0.56 12.15
C MET A 359 -3.13 -0.87 13.36
N ALA A 360 -4.42 -1.04 13.14
CA ALA A 360 -5.37 -1.39 14.19
C ALA A 360 -5.06 -2.77 14.81
N ALA A 361 -4.69 -3.76 13.97
CA ALA A 361 -4.26 -5.08 14.44
C ALA A 361 -2.96 -5.00 15.27
N MET A 362 -2.00 -4.17 14.86
CA MET A 362 -0.77 -3.92 15.63
C MET A 362 -1.06 -3.29 17.00
N ARG A 363 -1.92 -2.26 17.03
CA ARG A 363 -2.34 -1.60 18.28
C ARG A 363 -3.03 -2.60 19.22
N GLU A 364 -3.90 -3.48 18.70
CA GLU A 364 -4.55 -4.53 19.49
C GLU A 364 -3.54 -5.52 20.05
N ALA A 365 -2.53 -5.94 19.27
CA ALA A 365 -1.46 -6.81 19.73
C ALA A 365 -0.67 -6.17 20.88
N ARG A 366 -0.29 -4.90 20.76
CA ARG A 366 0.42 -4.14 21.81
C ARG A 366 -0.42 -3.98 23.07
N ARG A 367 -1.72 -3.67 22.92
CA ARG A 367 -2.65 -3.57 24.05
C ARG A 367 -2.72 -4.86 24.88
N ARG A 368 -2.49 -6.02 24.23
CA ARG A 368 -2.44 -7.34 24.89
C ARG A 368 -1.06 -7.74 25.41
N GLY A 369 -0.05 -6.90 25.26
CA GLY A 369 1.31 -7.14 25.74
C GLY A 369 2.24 -7.82 24.73
N GLY A 370 1.79 -8.07 23.48
CA GLY A 370 2.64 -8.59 22.41
C GLY A 370 3.66 -7.57 21.94
N ARG A 371 4.88 -8.03 21.67
CA ARG A 371 5.92 -7.20 21.05
C ARG A 371 5.71 -7.14 19.54
N THR A 372 5.84 -5.97 18.96
CA THR A 372 5.58 -5.72 17.55
C THR A 372 6.84 -5.45 16.74
N LEU A 373 6.94 -6.08 15.57
CA LEU A 373 7.96 -5.82 14.54
C LEU A 373 7.26 -5.40 13.25
N ALA A 374 7.55 -4.20 12.77
CA ALA A 374 7.04 -3.69 11.51
C ALA A 374 8.02 -3.96 10.35
N ILE A 375 7.50 -4.52 9.25
CA ILE A 375 8.18 -4.65 7.96
C ILE A 375 7.50 -3.68 7.00
N VAL A 376 8.15 -2.57 6.70
CA VAL A 376 7.56 -1.49 5.89
C VAL A 376 8.54 -0.97 4.85
N ASN A 377 8.04 -0.28 3.83
CA ASN A 377 8.90 0.35 2.82
C ASN A 377 9.00 1.87 3.01
N VAL A 378 7.94 2.51 3.50
CA VAL A 378 7.90 3.98 3.65
C VAL A 378 8.44 4.38 5.03
N VAL A 379 9.55 5.13 5.00
CA VAL A 379 10.19 5.67 6.20
C VAL A 379 9.27 6.67 6.87
N GLY A 380 9.15 6.60 8.21
CA GLY A 380 8.34 7.53 9.00
C GLY A 380 6.82 7.31 8.88
N SER A 381 6.37 6.23 8.24
CA SER A 381 4.95 5.87 8.18
C SER A 381 4.36 5.61 9.57
N SER A 382 3.03 5.67 9.69
CA SER A 382 2.32 5.52 10.96
C SER A 382 2.65 4.19 11.66
N ILE A 383 2.64 3.07 10.94
CA ILE A 383 3.03 1.76 11.48
C ILE A 383 4.50 1.77 11.96
N ALA A 384 5.41 2.42 11.20
CA ALA A 384 6.82 2.50 11.58
C ALA A 384 7.05 3.31 12.86
N ARG A 385 6.26 4.36 13.09
CA ARG A 385 6.39 5.20 14.30
C ARG A 385 5.84 4.53 15.56
N GLU A 386 4.87 3.63 15.40
CA GLU A 386 4.18 3.01 16.54
C GLU A 386 4.73 1.63 16.93
N ALA A 387 5.38 0.91 16.01
CA ALA A 387 5.92 -0.42 16.29
C ALA A 387 7.11 -0.37 17.28
N ASP A 388 7.32 -1.45 18.03
CA ASP A 388 8.46 -1.55 18.97
C ASP A 388 9.79 -1.70 18.24
N ASP A 389 9.80 -2.43 17.11
CA ASP A 389 10.95 -2.59 16.21
C ASP A 389 10.50 -2.39 14.75
N VAL A 390 11.37 -1.84 13.91
CA VAL A 390 11.07 -1.54 12.50
C VAL A 390 12.20 -1.98 11.60
N LEU A 391 11.85 -2.65 10.49
CA LEU A 391 12.77 -2.95 9.40
C LEU A 391 12.21 -2.42 8.08
N TYR A 392 13.00 -1.64 7.37
CA TYR A 392 12.63 -1.09 6.06
C TYR A 392 13.11 -2.01 4.93
N THR A 393 12.26 -2.21 3.92
CA THR A 393 12.59 -3.06 2.76
C THR A 393 13.54 -2.39 1.76
N TRP A 394 13.63 -1.05 1.79
CA TRP A 394 14.46 -0.27 0.86
C TRP A 394 14.16 -0.51 -0.63
N ALA A 395 12.92 -0.88 -0.95
CA ALA A 395 12.48 -1.09 -2.33
C ALA A 395 12.44 0.19 -3.18
N GLY A 396 12.53 1.36 -2.53
CA GLY A 396 12.28 2.66 -3.15
C GLY A 396 10.79 2.90 -3.41
N PRO A 397 10.43 4.01 -4.08
CA PRO A 397 9.04 4.32 -4.38
C PRO A 397 8.41 3.26 -5.27
N GLU A 398 7.20 2.83 -4.96
CA GLU A 398 6.38 1.93 -5.76
C GLU A 398 5.03 2.59 -6.02
N ILE A 399 4.76 2.91 -7.29
CA ILE A 399 3.66 3.77 -7.74
C ILE A 399 2.50 2.95 -8.31
N ALA A 400 2.78 1.87 -9.06
CA ALA A 400 1.75 0.99 -9.56
C ALA A 400 0.88 0.46 -8.41
N VAL A 401 -0.45 0.46 -8.58
CA VAL A 401 -1.38 0.03 -7.53
C VAL A 401 -1.12 -1.42 -7.13
N ALA A 402 -1.00 -2.31 -8.11
CA ALA A 402 -0.61 -3.69 -7.88
C ALA A 402 0.87 -3.77 -7.49
N THR A 403 1.15 -4.22 -6.28
CA THR A 403 2.53 -4.30 -5.76
C THR A 403 3.35 -5.40 -6.44
N THR A 404 4.62 -5.14 -6.69
CA THR A 404 5.57 -6.09 -7.32
C THR A 404 6.91 -6.14 -6.58
N LYS A 405 7.76 -5.13 -6.73
CA LYS A 405 9.08 -5.09 -6.10
C LYS A 405 9.01 -5.04 -4.57
N ALA A 406 7.98 -4.37 -4.02
CA ALA A 406 7.80 -4.35 -2.57
C ALA A 406 7.46 -5.74 -2.03
N TYR A 407 6.62 -6.52 -2.71
CA TYR A 407 6.35 -7.91 -2.34
C TYR A 407 7.63 -8.75 -2.29
N THR A 408 8.45 -8.68 -3.33
CA THR A 408 9.69 -9.46 -3.41
C THR A 408 10.70 -9.04 -2.33
N THR A 409 10.83 -7.74 -2.07
CA THR A 409 11.71 -7.26 -0.99
C THR A 409 11.18 -7.61 0.40
N GLN A 410 9.87 -7.65 0.60
CA GLN A 410 9.26 -8.16 1.84
C GLN A 410 9.59 -9.65 2.04
N LEU A 411 9.47 -10.50 0.99
CA LEU A 411 9.86 -11.92 1.08
C LEU A 411 11.31 -12.06 1.55
N VAL A 412 12.23 -11.40 0.85
CA VAL A 412 13.67 -11.50 1.14
C VAL A 412 14.00 -10.96 2.55
N LEU A 413 13.35 -9.88 2.97
CA LEU A 413 13.54 -9.35 4.32
C LEU A 413 13.01 -10.31 5.39
N MET A 414 11.86 -10.93 5.15
CA MET A 414 11.33 -11.97 6.04
C MET A 414 12.25 -13.20 6.09
N ASP A 415 12.86 -13.59 4.97
CA ASP A 415 13.86 -14.66 4.96
C ASP A 415 15.10 -14.29 5.81
N LEU A 416 15.57 -13.04 5.74
CA LEU A 416 16.65 -12.53 6.61
C LEU A 416 16.25 -12.57 8.08
N VAL A 417 15.05 -12.12 8.43
CA VAL A 417 14.54 -12.16 9.81
C VAL A 417 14.43 -13.61 10.30
N GLY A 418 13.90 -14.51 9.47
CA GLY A 418 13.82 -15.94 9.80
C GLY A 418 15.18 -16.57 10.10
N LEU A 419 16.20 -16.27 9.28
CA LEU A 419 17.58 -16.72 9.49
C LEU A 419 18.21 -16.12 10.76
N TYR A 420 17.98 -14.84 11.01
CA TYR A 420 18.43 -14.16 12.22
C TYR A 420 17.85 -14.81 13.48
N LEU A 421 16.55 -15.05 13.51
CA LEU A 421 15.88 -15.72 14.62
C LEU A 421 16.36 -17.16 14.78
N ALA A 422 16.58 -17.90 13.68
CA ALA A 422 17.07 -19.27 13.73
C ALA A 422 18.50 -19.35 14.29
N ASP A 423 19.37 -18.40 13.97
CA ASP A 423 20.73 -18.29 14.53
C ASP A 423 20.67 -18.03 16.03
N LEU A 424 19.83 -17.10 16.51
CA LEU A 424 19.61 -16.83 17.94
C LEU A 424 19.07 -18.05 18.71
N LEU A 425 18.24 -18.86 18.06
CA LEU A 425 17.68 -20.10 18.64
C LEU A 425 18.65 -21.28 18.56
N GLY A 426 19.63 -21.24 17.67
CA GLY A 426 20.51 -22.36 17.37
C GLY A 426 19.78 -23.55 16.70
N THR A 427 18.75 -23.28 15.91
CA THR A 427 17.88 -24.29 15.29
C THR A 427 18.26 -24.64 13.86
N VAL A 428 19.18 -23.90 13.25
CA VAL A 428 19.73 -24.14 11.91
C VAL A 428 21.20 -24.55 12.01
N GLU A 429 21.59 -25.59 11.26
CA GLU A 429 23.00 -26.00 11.17
C GLU A 429 23.82 -24.98 10.40
N GLN A 430 25.10 -24.78 10.77
CA GLN A 430 25.97 -23.78 10.16
C GLN A 430 26.15 -24.00 8.64
N GLY A 431 26.17 -25.27 8.19
CA GLY A 431 26.27 -25.61 6.76
C GLY A 431 25.04 -25.17 5.98
N GLU A 432 23.83 -25.41 6.50
CA GLU A 432 22.57 -24.98 5.90
C GLU A 432 22.43 -23.45 5.94
N TYR A 433 22.77 -22.84 7.06
CA TYR A 433 22.78 -21.38 7.21
C TYR A 433 23.66 -20.71 6.14
N GLY A 434 24.91 -21.20 5.99
CA GLY A 434 25.83 -20.68 4.99
C GLY A 434 25.35 -20.90 3.54
N ALA A 435 24.72 -22.04 3.26
CA ALA A 435 24.14 -22.33 1.94
C ALA A 435 22.99 -21.38 1.61
N ILE A 436 22.07 -21.14 2.55
CA ILE A 436 20.96 -20.18 2.35
C ILE A 436 21.51 -18.77 2.11
N LEU A 437 22.48 -18.32 2.91
CA LEU A 437 23.08 -16.99 2.77
C LEU A 437 23.80 -16.81 1.41
N SER A 438 24.55 -17.81 0.99
CA SER A 438 25.25 -17.78 -0.32
C SER A 438 24.25 -17.68 -1.47
N GLU A 439 23.18 -18.46 -1.45
CA GLU A 439 22.11 -18.43 -2.45
C GLU A 439 21.32 -17.10 -2.41
N MET A 440 21.10 -16.55 -1.21
CA MET A 440 20.43 -15.25 -1.05
C MET A 440 21.22 -14.12 -1.70
N GLN A 441 22.55 -14.12 -1.57
CA GLN A 441 23.43 -13.13 -2.21
C GLN A 441 23.42 -13.23 -3.75
N LEU A 442 23.08 -14.39 -4.31
CA LEU A 442 22.98 -14.63 -5.75
C LEU A 442 21.58 -14.30 -6.32
N LEU A 443 20.55 -14.05 -5.48
CA LEU A 443 19.20 -13.77 -5.95
C LEU A 443 19.12 -12.60 -6.94
N PRO A 444 19.80 -11.44 -6.72
CA PRO A 444 19.75 -10.33 -7.66
C PRO A 444 20.24 -10.70 -9.06
N GLU A 445 21.36 -11.43 -9.15
CA GLU A 445 21.95 -11.86 -10.42
C GLU A 445 21.08 -12.90 -11.13
N LYS A 446 20.54 -13.89 -10.41
CA LYS A 446 19.60 -14.88 -10.94
C LYS A 446 18.33 -14.21 -11.48
N MET A 447 17.79 -13.27 -10.73
CA MET A 447 16.61 -12.50 -11.13
C MET A 447 16.87 -11.64 -12.37
N GLN A 448 18.02 -10.95 -12.41
CA GLN A 448 18.44 -10.15 -13.55
C GLN A 448 18.62 -11.01 -14.81
N GLY A 449 19.24 -12.18 -14.67
CA GLY A 449 19.41 -13.14 -15.77
C GLY A 449 18.06 -13.62 -16.32
N PHE A 450 17.10 -13.92 -15.45
CA PHE A 450 15.74 -14.30 -15.85
C PHE A 450 15.02 -13.16 -16.58
N LEU A 451 15.06 -11.94 -16.05
CA LEU A 451 14.40 -10.76 -16.63
C LEU A 451 14.96 -10.34 -17.99
N ALA A 452 16.15 -10.79 -18.37
CA ALA A 452 16.72 -10.55 -19.69
C ALA A 452 16.06 -11.37 -20.82
N HIS A 453 15.27 -12.40 -20.49
CA HIS A 453 14.66 -13.35 -21.44
C HIS A 453 13.22 -13.66 -21.02
N THR A 454 12.27 -12.77 -21.37
CA THR A 454 10.86 -12.87 -20.96
C THR A 454 9.87 -13.03 -22.11
N GLU A 455 10.37 -13.24 -23.33
CA GLU A 455 9.59 -13.31 -24.57
C GLU A 455 8.56 -14.45 -24.54
N ASP A 456 8.93 -15.59 -23.96
CA ASP A 456 8.04 -16.74 -23.81
C ASP A 456 6.81 -16.39 -22.95
N ILE A 457 7.00 -15.58 -21.89
CA ILE A 457 5.90 -15.16 -21.01
C ILE A 457 4.93 -14.27 -21.78
N GLN A 458 5.45 -13.33 -22.57
CA GLN A 458 4.64 -12.47 -23.42
C GLN A 458 3.84 -13.28 -24.44
N TYR A 459 4.48 -14.28 -25.04
CA TYR A 459 3.81 -15.20 -25.97
C TYR A 459 2.69 -15.98 -25.28
N PHE A 460 2.93 -16.57 -24.12
CA PHE A 460 1.88 -17.31 -23.38
C PHE A 460 0.75 -16.38 -22.92
N ALA A 461 1.05 -15.18 -22.47
CA ALA A 461 0.04 -14.20 -22.13
C ALA A 461 -0.85 -13.87 -23.35
N SER A 462 -0.27 -13.72 -24.55
CA SER A 462 -1.03 -13.48 -25.80
C SER A 462 -1.93 -14.64 -26.19
N ARG A 463 -1.59 -15.86 -25.78
CA ARG A 463 -2.40 -17.06 -26.00
C ARG A 463 -3.55 -17.19 -25.00
N TYR A 464 -3.35 -16.76 -23.76
CA TYR A 464 -4.25 -17.07 -22.64
C TYR A 464 -5.07 -15.86 -22.12
N PHE A 465 -4.94 -14.67 -22.68
CA PHE A 465 -5.59 -13.46 -22.14
C PHE A 465 -7.12 -13.46 -22.25
N ASN A 466 -7.72 -14.32 -23.07
CA ASN A 466 -9.17 -14.38 -23.32
C ASN A 466 -9.93 -15.35 -22.38
N HIS A 467 -9.24 -16.02 -21.45
CA HIS A 467 -9.93 -16.86 -20.48
C HIS A 467 -10.72 -16.00 -19.48
N ASP A 468 -11.91 -16.46 -19.12
CA ASP A 468 -12.75 -15.80 -18.10
C ASP A 468 -12.36 -16.22 -16.67
N SER A 469 -11.82 -17.42 -16.53
CA SER A 469 -11.38 -17.99 -15.24
C SER A 469 -10.07 -18.74 -15.41
N ILE A 470 -9.15 -18.59 -14.45
CA ILE A 470 -7.84 -19.23 -14.43
C ILE A 470 -7.58 -19.78 -13.03
N PHE A 471 -7.19 -21.05 -12.95
CA PHE A 471 -6.84 -21.70 -11.68
C PHE A 471 -5.32 -21.72 -11.49
N PHE A 472 -4.87 -21.40 -10.28
CA PHE A 472 -3.50 -21.59 -9.85
C PHE A 472 -3.42 -22.78 -8.91
N ILE A 473 -2.51 -23.71 -9.16
CA ILE A 473 -2.34 -24.87 -8.30
C ILE A 473 -0.88 -25.05 -7.88
N GLY A 474 -0.64 -25.40 -6.63
CA GLY A 474 0.70 -25.63 -6.09
C GLY A 474 0.67 -26.44 -4.81
N ARG A 475 1.84 -26.78 -4.30
CA ARG A 475 1.99 -27.45 -3.00
C ARG A 475 2.99 -26.70 -2.14
N ASN A 476 2.67 -26.54 -0.84
CA ASN A 476 3.54 -25.88 0.12
C ASN A 476 3.89 -24.45 -0.37
N LEU A 477 5.17 -24.10 -0.55
CA LEU A 477 5.61 -22.80 -1.04
C LEU A 477 5.01 -22.43 -2.41
N ASP A 478 4.85 -23.40 -3.31
CA ASP A 478 4.21 -23.18 -4.62
C ASP A 478 2.73 -22.80 -4.48
N TYR A 479 2.00 -23.35 -3.49
CA TYR A 479 0.63 -22.92 -3.21
C TYR A 479 0.61 -21.48 -2.71
N ALA A 480 1.48 -21.15 -1.76
CA ALA A 480 1.59 -19.78 -1.26
C ALA A 480 1.92 -18.76 -2.37
N MET A 481 2.78 -19.16 -3.31
CA MET A 481 3.09 -18.34 -4.49
C MET A 481 1.90 -18.24 -5.47
N GLY A 482 1.15 -19.31 -5.62
CA GLY A 482 -0.07 -19.32 -6.43
C GLY A 482 -1.11 -18.31 -5.95
N LEU A 483 -1.23 -18.08 -4.63
CA LEU A 483 -2.10 -17.05 -4.06
C LEU A 483 -1.72 -15.65 -4.59
N GLU A 484 -0.42 -15.31 -4.61
CA GLU A 484 0.04 -14.03 -5.11
C GLU A 484 -0.11 -13.91 -6.62
N GLY A 485 0.23 -14.95 -7.40
CA GLY A 485 0.05 -14.96 -8.85
C GLY A 485 -1.42 -14.75 -9.24
N SER A 486 -2.33 -15.43 -8.57
CA SER A 486 -3.77 -15.28 -8.73
C SER A 486 -4.24 -13.86 -8.37
N LEU A 487 -3.73 -13.28 -7.27
CA LEU A 487 -4.07 -11.92 -6.87
C LEU A 487 -3.62 -10.92 -7.92
N LYS A 488 -2.36 -10.97 -8.39
CA LYS A 488 -1.86 -10.06 -9.43
C LYS A 488 -2.69 -10.12 -10.71
N LEU A 489 -3.05 -11.34 -11.13
CA LEU A 489 -3.89 -11.50 -12.32
C LEU A 489 -5.27 -10.85 -12.15
N LYS A 490 -5.95 -11.10 -11.02
CA LYS A 490 -7.25 -10.49 -10.70
C LYS A 490 -7.20 -8.98 -10.71
N GLU A 491 -6.22 -8.41 -10.03
CA GLU A 491 -6.12 -6.97 -9.81
C GLU A 491 -6.05 -6.17 -11.10
N ILE A 492 -5.24 -6.61 -12.06
CA ILE A 492 -4.90 -5.80 -13.23
C ILE A 492 -5.57 -6.26 -14.53
N SER A 493 -5.98 -7.54 -14.63
CA SER A 493 -6.62 -8.07 -15.83
C SER A 493 -8.14 -8.26 -15.71
N TYR A 494 -8.64 -8.25 -14.46
CA TYR A 494 -10.04 -8.52 -14.11
C TYR A 494 -10.52 -9.94 -14.48
N ILE A 495 -9.60 -10.86 -14.78
CA ILE A 495 -9.91 -12.27 -14.93
C ILE A 495 -10.16 -12.87 -13.55
N HIS A 496 -11.27 -13.57 -13.39
CA HIS A 496 -11.49 -14.35 -12.17
C HIS A 496 -10.40 -15.42 -12.04
N SER A 497 -9.73 -15.47 -10.92
CA SER A 497 -8.73 -16.51 -10.66
C SER A 497 -8.69 -16.89 -9.19
N GLU A 498 -8.38 -18.16 -8.94
CA GLU A 498 -8.24 -18.70 -7.59
C GLU A 498 -7.01 -19.60 -7.50
N ALA A 499 -6.42 -19.64 -6.31
CA ALA A 499 -5.30 -20.52 -6.04
C ALA A 499 -5.68 -21.60 -5.04
N TYR A 500 -5.30 -22.85 -5.36
CA TYR A 500 -5.62 -24.01 -4.53
C TYR A 500 -4.37 -24.81 -4.18
N ALA A 501 -4.33 -25.33 -2.96
CA ALA A 501 -3.43 -26.42 -2.64
C ALA A 501 -3.79 -27.61 -3.53
N SER A 502 -2.86 -28.07 -4.39
CA SER A 502 -3.15 -29.05 -5.45
C SER A 502 -3.80 -30.33 -4.94
N GLY A 503 -3.50 -30.73 -3.70
CA GLY A 503 -4.13 -31.92 -3.09
C GLY A 503 -5.61 -31.72 -2.75
N GLU A 504 -6.02 -30.46 -2.47
CA GLU A 504 -7.37 -30.10 -2.07
C GLU A 504 -8.34 -30.04 -3.26
N LEU A 505 -7.84 -29.92 -4.49
CA LEU A 505 -8.69 -29.94 -5.70
C LEU A 505 -9.70 -31.10 -5.71
N LYS A 506 -9.28 -32.30 -5.25
CA LYS A 506 -10.09 -33.51 -5.23
C LYS A 506 -11.32 -33.44 -4.33
N HIS A 507 -11.30 -32.50 -3.39
CA HIS A 507 -12.35 -32.38 -2.37
C HIS A 507 -13.46 -31.38 -2.76
N GLY A 508 -13.55 -31.04 -4.05
CA GLY A 508 -14.64 -30.21 -4.59
C GLY A 508 -14.27 -29.49 -5.87
N THR A 509 -13.25 -28.62 -5.82
CA THR A 509 -12.91 -27.65 -6.87
C THR A 509 -12.59 -28.29 -8.23
N ILE A 510 -12.10 -29.50 -8.26
CA ILE A 510 -11.79 -30.22 -9.51
C ILE A 510 -13.04 -30.41 -10.41
N SER A 511 -14.24 -30.26 -9.86
CA SER A 511 -15.50 -30.25 -10.63
C SER A 511 -15.60 -29.08 -11.61
N LEU A 512 -14.82 -28.03 -11.43
CA LEU A 512 -14.75 -26.86 -12.30
C LEU A 512 -13.76 -27.03 -13.46
N ILE A 513 -12.98 -28.11 -13.46
CA ILE A 513 -12.02 -28.40 -14.53
C ILE A 513 -12.75 -29.13 -15.65
N GLU A 514 -12.81 -28.47 -16.80
CA GLU A 514 -13.40 -28.99 -18.03
C GLU A 514 -12.45 -28.75 -19.23
N LEU A 515 -12.86 -29.17 -20.41
CA LEU A 515 -12.07 -29.04 -21.63
C LEU A 515 -11.74 -27.54 -21.90
N GLY A 516 -10.44 -27.21 -21.94
CA GLY A 516 -9.94 -25.86 -22.18
C GLY A 516 -9.85 -24.97 -20.94
N THR A 517 -10.20 -25.46 -19.75
CA THR A 517 -9.94 -24.71 -18.50
C THR A 517 -8.45 -24.48 -18.35
N LEU A 518 -8.01 -23.21 -18.24
CA LEU A 518 -6.60 -22.89 -18.02
C LEU A 518 -6.21 -23.10 -16.55
N VAL A 519 -5.17 -23.88 -16.34
CA VAL A 519 -4.55 -24.12 -15.03
C VAL A 519 -3.09 -23.69 -15.08
N VAL A 520 -2.72 -22.72 -14.24
CA VAL A 520 -1.32 -22.36 -13.98
C VAL A 520 -0.81 -23.24 -12.85
N ALA A 521 0.05 -24.20 -13.20
CA ALA A 521 0.56 -25.20 -12.26
C ALA A 521 1.99 -24.86 -11.81
N LEU A 522 2.19 -24.65 -10.50
CA LEU A 522 3.49 -24.37 -9.92
C LEU A 522 4.16 -25.67 -9.44
N GLY A 523 5.38 -25.91 -9.90
CA GLY A 523 6.23 -27.04 -9.55
C GLY A 523 7.68 -26.57 -9.38
N THR A 524 7.92 -25.50 -8.59
CA THR A 524 9.24 -24.91 -8.35
C THR A 524 9.84 -25.36 -7.02
N TYR A 525 9.03 -25.85 -6.10
CA TYR A 525 9.48 -26.39 -4.83
C TYR A 525 9.98 -27.85 -5.00
N ALA A 526 11.26 -27.98 -5.23
CA ALA A 526 11.91 -29.25 -5.57
C ALA A 526 11.52 -30.45 -4.70
N PRO A 527 11.39 -30.34 -3.35
CA PRO A 527 11.01 -31.48 -2.51
C PRO A 527 9.64 -32.09 -2.81
N LEU A 528 8.75 -31.35 -3.46
CA LEU A 528 7.39 -31.79 -3.78
C LEU A 528 7.10 -31.85 -5.29
N PHE A 529 8.14 -31.72 -6.14
CA PHE A 529 7.98 -31.71 -7.59
C PHE A 529 7.20 -32.92 -8.13
N ASP A 530 7.53 -34.14 -7.72
CA ASP A 530 6.83 -35.36 -8.18
C ASP A 530 5.34 -35.36 -7.79
N LYS A 531 5.00 -34.76 -6.65
CA LYS A 531 3.59 -34.59 -6.24
C LYS A 531 2.89 -33.52 -7.06
N ALA A 532 3.56 -32.43 -7.41
CA ALA A 532 3.05 -31.42 -8.30
C ALA A 532 2.79 -32.00 -9.70
N MET A 533 3.73 -32.76 -10.26
CA MET A 533 3.58 -33.48 -11.53
C MET A 533 2.33 -34.38 -11.54
N SER A 534 2.10 -35.15 -10.47
CA SER A 534 0.92 -35.99 -10.37
C SER A 534 -0.38 -35.20 -10.45
N ASN A 535 -0.41 -33.97 -9.88
CA ASN A 535 -1.59 -33.11 -9.98
C ASN A 535 -1.75 -32.48 -11.38
N VAL A 536 -0.65 -32.17 -12.07
CA VAL A 536 -0.69 -31.74 -13.48
C VAL A 536 -1.33 -32.84 -14.35
N VAL A 537 -0.90 -34.10 -14.23
CA VAL A 537 -1.50 -35.22 -14.93
C VAL A 537 -2.99 -35.34 -14.61
N GLU A 538 -3.38 -35.13 -13.37
CA GLU A 538 -4.76 -35.24 -12.92
C GLU A 538 -5.70 -34.18 -13.55
N VAL A 539 -5.29 -32.93 -13.61
CA VAL A 539 -6.10 -31.87 -14.26
C VAL A 539 -6.09 -32.02 -15.78
N LYS A 540 -4.98 -32.44 -16.37
CA LYS A 540 -4.88 -32.79 -17.80
C LYS A 540 -5.85 -33.92 -18.20
N ALA A 541 -5.99 -34.94 -17.38
CA ALA A 541 -6.93 -36.05 -17.62
C ALA A 541 -8.41 -35.60 -17.67
N ARG A 542 -8.72 -34.39 -17.21
CA ARG A 542 -10.05 -33.76 -17.25
C ARG A 542 -10.19 -32.68 -18.33
N GLY A 543 -9.18 -32.53 -19.17
CA GLY A 543 -9.21 -31.61 -20.30
C GLY A 543 -8.65 -30.21 -20.02
N ALA A 544 -8.01 -29.98 -18.86
CA ALA A 544 -7.34 -28.72 -18.59
C ALA A 544 -6.23 -28.42 -19.62
N GLU A 545 -6.09 -27.17 -19.98
CA GLU A 545 -4.88 -26.63 -20.59
C GLU A 545 -3.95 -26.15 -19.46
N VAL A 546 -2.68 -26.58 -19.47
CA VAL A 546 -1.76 -26.33 -18.36
C VAL A 546 -0.58 -25.48 -18.81
N LEU A 547 -0.49 -24.27 -18.22
CA LEU A 547 0.74 -23.46 -18.19
C LEU A 547 1.51 -23.79 -16.90
N ALA A 548 2.66 -24.40 -17.02
CA ALA A 548 3.45 -24.78 -15.86
C ALA A 548 4.59 -23.78 -15.59
N LEU A 549 4.85 -23.52 -14.31
CA LEU A 549 6.02 -22.83 -13.81
C LEU A 549 6.89 -23.83 -13.03
N THR A 550 8.15 -23.97 -13.41
CA THR A 550 9.09 -24.89 -12.76
C THR A 550 10.49 -24.30 -12.68
N THR A 551 11.46 -25.05 -12.12
CA THR A 551 12.88 -24.68 -12.16
C THR A 551 13.59 -25.36 -13.34
N GLU A 552 14.69 -24.77 -13.80
CA GLU A 552 15.45 -25.28 -14.95
C GLU A 552 15.77 -26.79 -14.89
N PRO A 553 16.19 -27.38 -13.76
CA PRO A 553 16.46 -28.82 -13.68
C PRO A 553 15.24 -29.72 -13.93
N PHE A 554 14.04 -29.21 -13.74
CA PHE A 554 12.81 -29.95 -13.93
C PHE A 554 12.09 -29.64 -15.24
N ARG A 555 12.59 -28.73 -16.06
CA ARG A 555 11.96 -28.25 -17.30
C ARG A 555 11.56 -29.39 -18.22
N GLU A 556 12.51 -30.23 -18.62
CA GLU A 556 12.25 -31.34 -19.55
C GLU A 556 11.18 -32.35 -19.06
N ARG A 557 11.10 -32.52 -17.73
CA ARG A 557 10.09 -33.40 -17.14
C ARG A 557 8.73 -32.77 -17.17
N MET A 558 8.63 -31.48 -16.92
CA MET A 558 7.38 -30.72 -16.93
C MET A 558 6.81 -30.59 -18.35
N GLU A 559 7.65 -30.31 -19.35
CA GLU A 559 7.27 -30.18 -20.76
C GLU A 559 6.66 -31.46 -21.37
N LYS A 560 6.93 -32.63 -20.78
CA LYS A 560 6.30 -33.90 -21.22
C LYS A 560 4.81 -33.98 -20.90
N THR A 561 4.31 -33.13 -20.00
CA THR A 561 2.93 -33.22 -19.51
C THR A 561 2.17 -31.90 -19.67
N ALA A 562 2.80 -30.76 -19.43
CA ALA A 562 2.18 -29.44 -19.56
C ALA A 562 2.10 -29.01 -21.04
N ASP A 563 1.13 -28.15 -21.36
CA ASP A 563 0.96 -27.58 -22.72
C ASP A 563 1.94 -26.44 -22.99
N ALA A 564 2.37 -25.76 -21.93
CA ALA A 564 3.39 -24.71 -21.95
C ALA A 564 4.15 -24.72 -20.64
N THR A 565 5.44 -24.35 -20.68
CA THR A 565 6.31 -24.38 -19.50
C THR A 565 7.19 -23.13 -19.46
N ILE A 566 7.14 -22.42 -18.34
CA ILE A 566 8.09 -21.37 -17.98
C ILE A 566 9.07 -21.96 -16.97
N SER A 567 10.38 -21.75 -17.16
CA SER A 567 11.40 -22.16 -16.19
C SER A 567 12.13 -20.97 -15.59
N VAL A 568 12.40 -21.04 -14.31
CA VAL A 568 13.20 -20.05 -13.56
C VAL A 568 14.50 -20.70 -13.06
N PRO A 569 15.54 -19.91 -12.78
CA PRO A 569 16.74 -20.43 -12.15
C PRO A 569 16.43 -21.13 -10.82
N GLU A 570 17.17 -22.20 -10.53
CA GLU A 570 17.11 -22.87 -9.25
C GLU A 570 17.87 -22.07 -8.18
N THR A 571 17.32 -22.05 -6.97
CA THR A 571 17.97 -21.51 -5.77
C THR A 571 17.61 -22.38 -4.56
N HIS A 572 18.09 -22.00 -3.37
CA HIS A 572 17.68 -22.73 -2.16
C HIS A 572 16.14 -22.76 -2.04
N PRO A 573 15.53 -23.90 -1.71
CA PRO A 573 14.06 -24.05 -1.70
C PRO A 573 13.30 -22.99 -0.91
N MET A 574 13.87 -22.50 0.18
CA MET A 574 13.30 -21.41 0.97
C MET A 574 13.21 -20.09 0.19
N LEU A 575 14.19 -19.80 -0.65
CA LEU A 575 14.33 -18.56 -1.41
C LEU A 575 13.64 -18.63 -2.79
N GLN A 576 13.26 -19.83 -3.24
CA GLN A 576 12.66 -20.05 -4.54
C GLN A 576 11.42 -19.17 -4.81
N PRO A 577 10.54 -18.87 -3.81
CA PRO A 577 9.44 -17.94 -3.99
C PRO A 577 9.85 -16.58 -4.55
N SER A 578 10.97 -16.02 -4.12
CA SER A 578 11.47 -14.72 -4.57
C SER A 578 11.83 -14.68 -6.07
N LEU A 579 12.19 -15.81 -6.67
CA LEU A 579 12.39 -15.94 -8.12
C LEU A 579 11.09 -16.32 -8.84
N SER A 580 10.29 -17.23 -8.26
CA SER A 580 9.09 -17.78 -8.88
C SER A 580 7.96 -16.76 -9.01
N VAL A 581 7.93 -15.69 -8.20
CA VAL A 581 6.92 -14.63 -8.32
C VAL A 581 7.10 -13.79 -9.58
N VAL A 582 8.32 -13.59 -10.05
CA VAL A 582 8.64 -12.69 -11.17
C VAL A 582 7.91 -13.07 -12.46
N PRO A 583 7.95 -14.34 -12.93
CA PRO A 583 7.17 -14.76 -14.10
C PRO A 583 5.65 -14.62 -13.91
N LEU A 584 5.14 -14.79 -12.69
CA LEU A 584 3.71 -14.62 -12.40
C LEU A 584 3.29 -13.15 -12.51
N GLN A 585 4.11 -12.23 -12.03
CA GLN A 585 3.91 -10.78 -12.19
C GLN A 585 3.95 -10.36 -13.66
N LEU A 586 4.93 -10.86 -14.42
CA LEU A 586 5.04 -10.60 -15.87
C LEU A 586 3.87 -11.19 -16.65
N PHE A 587 3.42 -12.40 -16.31
CA PHE A 587 2.27 -13.03 -16.96
C PHE A 587 1.01 -12.17 -16.74
N ALA A 588 0.74 -11.76 -15.49
CA ALA A 588 -0.37 -10.88 -15.17
C ALA A 588 -0.28 -9.54 -15.93
N TYR A 589 0.92 -8.92 -15.96
CA TYR A 589 1.19 -7.69 -16.69
C TYR A 589 0.87 -7.80 -18.18
N TYR A 590 1.41 -8.82 -18.85
CA TYR A 590 1.18 -9.01 -20.29
C TYR A 590 -0.26 -9.40 -20.63
N VAL A 591 -0.92 -10.19 -19.78
CA VAL A 591 -2.37 -10.49 -19.93
C VAL A 591 -3.18 -9.21 -19.83
N ALA A 592 -2.92 -8.35 -18.85
CA ALA A 592 -3.62 -7.07 -18.70
C ALA A 592 -3.35 -6.13 -19.89
N LEU A 593 -2.11 -6.12 -20.39
CA LEU A 593 -1.73 -5.34 -21.57
C LEU A 593 -2.53 -5.77 -22.82
N GLN A 594 -2.65 -7.10 -23.07
CA GLN A 594 -3.43 -7.65 -24.19
C GLN A 594 -4.92 -7.34 -24.06
N ARG A 595 -5.44 -7.26 -22.85
CA ARG A 595 -6.84 -6.90 -22.59
C ARG A 595 -7.11 -5.39 -22.66
N GLY A 596 -6.08 -4.56 -22.83
CA GLY A 596 -6.19 -3.10 -22.82
C GLY A 596 -6.62 -2.51 -21.49
N CYS A 597 -6.29 -3.19 -20.38
CA CYS A 597 -6.58 -2.73 -19.03
C CYS A 597 -5.63 -1.60 -18.60
N ASP A 598 -6.08 -0.75 -17.68
CA ASP A 598 -5.19 0.20 -17.00
C ASP A 598 -4.36 -0.55 -15.95
N ILE A 599 -3.09 -0.77 -16.26
CA ILE A 599 -2.20 -1.61 -15.46
C ILE A 599 -1.75 -0.91 -14.18
N ASP A 600 -1.40 0.38 -14.30
CA ASP A 600 -0.87 1.15 -13.16
C ASP A 600 -1.98 1.58 -12.19
N LYS A 601 -3.19 1.81 -12.71
CA LYS A 601 -4.37 2.29 -11.96
C LYS A 601 -5.59 1.42 -12.29
N PRO A 602 -5.60 0.14 -11.89
CA PRO A 602 -6.72 -0.75 -12.17
C PRO A 602 -8.00 -0.28 -11.46
N ARG A 603 -9.15 -0.50 -12.12
CA ARG A 603 -10.44 -0.06 -11.58
C ARG A 603 -10.70 -0.65 -10.19
N ASN A 604 -11.39 0.12 -9.34
CA ASN A 604 -11.82 -0.28 -8.00
C ASN A 604 -10.67 -0.68 -7.05
N LEU A 605 -9.43 -0.26 -7.32
CA LEU A 605 -8.29 -0.49 -6.43
C LEU A 605 -7.55 0.81 -6.14
N ALA A 606 -6.99 0.88 -4.95
CA ALA A 606 -6.10 1.94 -4.50
C ALA A 606 -4.79 1.35 -3.96
N LYS A 607 -3.67 2.08 -4.10
CA LYS A 607 -2.34 1.60 -3.69
C LYS A 607 -2.25 1.27 -2.20
N SER A 608 -2.99 1.97 -1.36
CA SER A 608 -2.99 1.77 0.09
C SER A 608 -4.40 2.06 0.63
N VAL A 609 -4.90 1.23 1.53
CA VAL A 609 -6.23 1.35 2.15
C VAL A 609 -6.06 1.93 3.54
N THR A 610 -6.53 3.17 3.74
CA THR A 610 -6.44 3.91 5.02
C THR A 610 -7.80 4.17 5.63
N VAL A 611 -8.78 3.37 5.25
CA VAL A 611 -10.13 3.36 5.81
C VAL A 611 -10.54 1.91 6.07
N GLU A 612 -11.44 1.69 7.02
CA GLU A 612 -12.08 0.39 7.26
C GLU A 612 -13.28 0.19 6.35
#